data_736055679caa8bcaa774d69b6edf5cb1
#
_entry.id   736055679caa8bcaa774d69b6edf5cb1
#
_cell.length_a   1.000
_cell.length_b   1.000
_cell.length_c   1.000
_cell.angle_alpha   90.00
_cell.angle_beta   90.00
_cell.angle_gamma   90.00
#
_symmetry.space_group_name_H-M   'P 1'
#
loop_
_entity.id
_entity.type
_entity.pdbx_description
1 polymer ?
#
loop_
_entity_poly.entity_id
_entity_poly.type
_entity_poly.pdbx_seq_one_letter_code
_entity_poly.pdbx_strand_id
1 'polypeptide(L)'
;MVIRRRLWVGTVLVLAVATACDGGGTAGTGDGTVSAEGYVAAVCTEITGWVEEVQARSEQVGQDVVTETTLEGQRDVLAEFLDDVVALTDDHLAGMRDAGVPDVEDGEEIAETLVGVFEDAGTILAGARERVDELPTDDAAAFQAAAEELGTGVQTALEGIGSSVTGLDSPELVAAAEDEPACAELSG
;
A
#
# COMPACT_ATOMS: atom_id res chain seq x y z
N MET A 1 42.51 10.01 -58.45
CA MET A 1 41.25 10.75 -58.54
C MET A 1 41.03 11.44 -57.20
N VAL A 2 41.22 12.76 -57.21
CA VAL A 2 41.33 13.60 -56.01
C VAL A 2 39.96 14.11 -55.64
N ILE A 3 39.50 13.86 -54.44
CA ILE A 3 38.28 14.48 -53.92
C ILE A 3 38.62 15.25 -52.64
N ARG A 4 38.35 16.55 -52.76
CA ARG A 4 38.67 17.63 -51.83
C ARG A 4 37.87 17.54 -50.52
N ARG A 5 38.59 17.70 -49.41
CA ARG A 5 38.07 18.12 -48.10
C ARG A 5 37.35 19.48 -48.23
N ARG A 6 36.16 19.57 -47.71
CA ARG A 6 35.56 20.83 -47.27
C ARG A 6 35.21 20.73 -45.79
N LEU A 7 36.01 21.46 -45.01
CA LEU A 7 35.66 21.83 -43.63
C LEU A 7 34.43 22.73 -43.65
N TRP A 8 33.39 22.33 -42.94
CA TRP A 8 32.36 23.23 -42.53
C TRP A 8 32.45 23.35 -41.01
N VAL A 9 32.87 24.54 -40.57
CA VAL A 9 32.79 25.00 -39.18
C VAL A 9 31.35 25.43 -38.99
N GLY A 10 30.57 24.63 -38.35
CA GLY A 10 29.21 24.93 -37.93
C GLY A 10 29.19 25.28 -36.44
N THR A 11 29.00 26.57 -36.19
CA THR A 11 28.79 27.16 -34.87
C THR A 11 27.61 26.44 -34.16
N VAL A 12 27.89 25.69 -33.07
CA VAL A 12 26.86 25.12 -32.23
C VAL A 12 26.34 26.22 -31.30
N LEU A 13 25.18 26.72 -31.63
CA LEU A 13 24.39 27.62 -30.77
C LEU A 13 23.76 26.71 -29.67
N VAL A 14 24.32 26.74 -28.46
CA VAL A 14 23.72 26.08 -27.28
C VAL A 14 22.53 26.93 -26.86
N LEU A 15 21.34 26.52 -27.28
CA LEU A 15 20.11 26.99 -26.66
C LEU A 15 19.95 26.20 -25.33
N ALA A 16 20.21 26.88 -24.23
CA ALA A 16 19.78 26.44 -22.91
C ALA A 16 18.27 26.52 -22.83
N VAL A 17 17.58 25.41 -23.11
CA VAL A 17 16.17 25.25 -22.78
C VAL A 17 16.11 24.98 -21.26
N ALA A 18 15.84 26.01 -20.48
CA ALA A 18 15.39 25.87 -19.12
C ALA A 18 13.98 25.27 -19.18
N THR A 19 13.89 23.95 -19.15
CA THR A 19 12.64 23.27 -18.82
C THR A 19 12.38 23.52 -17.33
N ALA A 20 11.61 24.56 -17.04
CA ALA A 20 10.90 24.67 -15.79
C ALA A 20 9.96 23.46 -15.74
N CYS A 21 10.31 22.44 -14.95
CA CYS A 21 9.33 21.47 -14.43
C CYS A 21 8.47 22.25 -13.44
N ASP A 22 7.40 22.83 -13.96
CA ASP A 22 6.29 23.31 -13.16
C ASP A 22 5.42 22.08 -12.84
N GLY A 23 5.97 21.21 -12.00
CA GLY A 23 5.22 20.23 -11.25
C GLY A 23 4.76 20.93 -9.99
N GLY A 24 3.54 21.46 -10.04
CA GLY A 24 2.93 22.17 -8.92
C GLY A 24 2.65 21.25 -7.75
N GLY A 25 3.69 20.92 -6.99
CA GLY A 25 3.58 20.57 -5.61
C GLY A 25 3.90 21.83 -4.82
N THR A 26 2.92 22.61 -4.44
CA THR A 26 3.09 23.64 -3.41
C THR A 26 3.41 22.94 -2.12
N ALA A 27 4.71 22.68 -1.87
CA ALA A 27 5.19 22.45 -0.53
C ALA A 27 4.80 23.68 0.30
N GLY A 28 3.74 23.54 1.08
CA GLY A 28 3.31 24.54 2.04
C GLY A 28 4.44 24.73 3.05
N THR A 29 5.09 25.88 3.01
CA THR A 29 6.03 26.33 4.04
C THR A 29 5.21 26.87 5.21
N GLY A 30 4.73 25.99 6.07
CA GLY A 30 4.04 26.36 7.30
C GLY A 30 3.59 25.10 8.04
N ASP A 31 4.16 24.85 9.20
CA ASP A 31 3.73 23.92 10.26
C ASP A 31 3.68 22.40 9.98
N GLY A 32 4.21 21.90 8.87
CA GLY A 32 4.21 20.44 8.58
C GLY A 32 2.87 19.88 8.14
N THR A 33 1.89 20.73 7.85
CA THR A 33 0.59 20.33 7.28
C THR A 33 0.63 20.28 5.75
N VAL A 34 -0.23 19.44 5.16
CA VAL A 34 -0.42 19.28 3.71
C VAL A 34 -1.87 19.62 3.34
N SER A 35 -2.12 19.99 2.07
CA SER A 35 -3.50 20.26 1.64
C SER A 35 -4.36 19.00 1.71
N ALA A 36 -5.69 19.16 1.83
CA ALA A 36 -6.64 18.04 1.86
C ALA A 36 -6.47 17.12 0.64
N GLU A 37 -6.34 17.72 -0.56
CA GLU A 37 -6.15 16.98 -1.81
C GLU A 37 -4.80 16.21 -1.81
N GLY A 38 -3.72 16.85 -1.35
CA GLY A 38 -2.40 16.21 -1.28
C GLY A 38 -2.37 15.04 -0.29
N TYR A 39 -3.02 15.20 0.87
CA TYR A 39 -3.16 14.14 1.86
C TYR A 39 -3.98 12.97 1.32
N VAL A 40 -5.14 13.24 0.76
CA VAL A 40 -6.04 12.22 0.20
C VAL A 40 -5.36 11.47 -0.95
N ALA A 41 -4.70 12.16 -1.87
CA ALA A 41 -3.97 11.52 -2.97
C ALA A 41 -2.89 10.57 -2.46
N ALA A 42 -2.10 10.99 -1.46
CA ALA A 42 -1.07 10.15 -0.85
C ALA A 42 -1.68 8.90 -0.18
N VAL A 43 -2.67 9.10 0.69
CA VAL A 43 -3.33 8.02 1.44
C VAL A 43 -4.03 7.03 0.52
N CYS A 44 -4.83 7.49 -0.44
CA CYS A 44 -5.52 6.58 -1.36
C CYS A 44 -4.52 5.82 -2.25
N THR A 45 -3.40 6.42 -2.64
CA THR A 45 -2.33 5.72 -3.37
C THR A 45 -1.73 4.59 -2.53
N GLU A 46 -1.43 4.84 -1.26
CA GLU A 46 -0.90 3.81 -0.36
C GLU A 46 -1.89 2.66 -0.14
N ILE A 47 -3.17 2.98 0.12
CA ILE A 47 -4.21 1.96 0.33
C ILE A 47 -4.42 1.12 -0.95
N THR A 48 -4.53 1.77 -2.11
CA THR A 48 -4.73 1.07 -3.39
C THR A 48 -3.53 0.17 -3.70
N GLY A 49 -2.31 0.69 -3.54
CA GLY A 49 -1.08 -0.10 -3.73
C GLY A 49 -1.04 -1.31 -2.81
N TRP A 50 -1.34 -1.13 -1.53
CA TRP A 50 -1.41 -2.23 -0.57
C TRP A 50 -2.44 -3.30 -0.97
N VAL A 51 -3.65 -2.88 -1.36
CA VAL A 51 -4.71 -3.81 -1.79
C VAL A 51 -4.28 -4.61 -3.03
N GLU A 52 -3.73 -3.95 -4.05
CA GLU A 52 -3.27 -4.58 -5.28
C GLU A 52 -2.14 -5.59 -5.02
N GLU A 53 -1.16 -5.22 -4.21
CA GLU A 53 -0.03 -6.09 -3.88
C GLU A 53 -0.44 -7.30 -3.05
N VAL A 54 -1.33 -7.12 -2.06
CA VAL A 54 -1.89 -8.23 -1.27
C VAL A 54 -2.74 -9.15 -2.14
N GLN A 55 -3.53 -8.63 -3.08
CA GLN A 55 -4.29 -9.46 -4.03
C GLN A 55 -3.36 -10.29 -4.92
N ALA A 56 -2.32 -9.68 -5.49
CA ALA A 56 -1.35 -10.38 -6.33
C ALA A 56 -0.65 -11.52 -5.55
N ARG A 57 -0.27 -11.29 -4.30
CA ARG A 57 0.32 -12.31 -3.41
C ARG A 57 -0.69 -13.42 -3.07
N SER A 58 -1.95 -13.05 -2.83
CA SER A 58 -3.03 -14.02 -2.54
C SER A 58 -3.31 -14.95 -3.71
N GLU A 59 -3.27 -14.44 -4.94
CA GLU A 59 -3.40 -15.27 -6.15
C GLU A 59 -2.24 -16.25 -6.30
N GLN A 60 -1.01 -15.80 -6.02
CA GLN A 60 0.18 -16.63 -6.09
C GLN A 60 0.15 -17.74 -5.03
N VAL A 61 -0.11 -17.41 -3.77
CA VAL A 61 -0.14 -18.40 -2.68
C VAL A 61 -1.19 -19.49 -2.94
N GLY A 62 -2.34 -19.12 -3.52
CA GLY A 62 -3.37 -20.10 -3.88
C GLY A 62 -2.88 -21.15 -4.87
N GLN A 63 -1.99 -20.80 -5.79
CA GLN A 63 -1.36 -21.73 -6.72
C GLN A 63 -0.26 -22.56 -6.06
N ASP A 64 0.57 -21.93 -5.23
CA ASP A 64 1.70 -22.57 -4.58
C ASP A 64 1.25 -23.62 -3.56
N VAL A 65 0.24 -23.33 -2.73
CA VAL A 65 -0.35 -24.28 -1.78
C VAL A 65 -0.91 -25.52 -2.49
N VAL A 66 -1.56 -25.37 -3.66
CA VAL A 66 -2.12 -26.50 -4.41
C VAL A 66 -1.04 -27.39 -5.03
N THR A 67 0.13 -26.82 -5.35
CA THR A 67 1.26 -27.59 -5.90
C THR A 67 2.09 -28.29 -4.84
N GLU A 68 2.03 -27.85 -3.58
CA GLU A 68 2.70 -28.50 -2.48
C GLU A 68 2.04 -29.84 -2.11
N THR A 69 2.89 -30.86 -1.94
CA THR A 69 2.46 -32.25 -1.72
C THR A 69 2.48 -32.67 -0.26
N THR A 70 3.07 -31.87 0.61
CA THR A 70 3.18 -32.13 2.06
C THR A 70 2.48 -31.00 2.84
N LEU A 71 1.94 -31.34 4.01
CA LEU A 71 1.31 -30.35 4.89
C LEU A 71 2.34 -29.37 5.48
N GLU A 72 3.55 -29.84 5.73
CA GLU A 72 4.66 -28.96 6.13
C GLU A 72 4.97 -27.93 5.04
N GLY A 73 5.06 -28.35 3.76
CA GLY A 73 5.29 -27.44 2.64
C GLY A 73 4.15 -26.45 2.46
N GLN A 74 2.89 -26.89 2.60
CA GLN A 74 1.74 -25.98 2.55
C GLN A 74 1.76 -24.96 3.71
N ARG A 75 2.13 -25.37 4.91
CA ARG A 75 2.32 -24.47 6.05
C ARG A 75 3.43 -23.46 5.77
N ASP A 76 4.55 -23.90 5.22
CA ASP A 76 5.70 -23.03 4.93
C ASP A 76 5.34 -22.00 3.85
N VAL A 77 4.57 -22.37 2.81
CA VAL A 77 4.02 -21.43 1.81
C VAL A 77 3.10 -20.39 2.43
N LEU A 78 2.22 -20.78 3.36
CA LEU A 78 1.35 -19.84 4.08
C LEU A 78 2.15 -18.91 4.98
N ALA A 79 3.22 -19.42 5.60
CA ALA A 79 4.11 -18.62 6.43
C ALA A 79 4.82 -17.54 5.61
N GLU A 80 5.42 -17.91 4.47
CA GLU A 80 6.08 -16.97 3.55
C GLU A 80 5.10 -15.90 3.04
N PHE A 81 3.89 -16.30 2.67
CA PHE A 81 2.84 -15.35 2.28
C PHE A 81 2.54 -14.32 3.36
N LEU A 82 2.38 -14.74 4.61
CA LEU A 82 2.10 -13.81 5.70
C LEU A 82 3.32 -12.95 6.05
N ASP A 83 4.54 -13.48 5.96
CA ASP A 83 5.76 -12.68 6.10
C ASP A 83 5.82 -11.56 5.04
N ASP A 84 5.50 -11.86 3.78
CA ASP A 84 5.41 -10.89 2.70
C ASP A 84 4.34 -9.82 2.97
N VAL A 85 3.12 -10.24 3.37
CA VAL A 85 2.01 -9.29 3.63
C VAL A 85 2.28 -8.41 4.84
N VAL A 86 2.94 -8.90 5.88
CA VAL A 86 3.40 -8.09 7.03
C VAL A 86 4.39 -7.04 6.55
N ALA A 87 5.41 -7.43 5.76
CA ALA A 87 6.39 -6.50 5.23
C ALA A 87 5.76 -5.42 4.33
N LEU A 88 4.83 -5.79 3.45
CA LEU A 88 4.06 -4.86 2.63
C LEU A 88 3.25 -3.87 3.49
N THR A 89 2.63 -4.37 4.56
CA THR A 89 1.84 -3.51 5.47
C THR A 89 2.73 -2.49 6.18
N ASP A 90 3.94 -2.88 6.58
CA ASP A 90 4.90 -1.97 7.21
C ASP A 90 5.41 -0.90 6.21
N ASP A 91 5.65 -1.28 4.96
CA ASP A 91 6.10 -0.35 3.91
C ASP A 91 5.02 0.70 3.59
N HIS A 92 3.76 0.27 3.39
CA HIS A 92 2.65 1.20 3.14
C HIS A 92 2.30 2.05 4.36
N LEU A 93 2.43 1.52 5.57
CA LEU A 93 2.30 2.28 6.81
C LEU A 93 3.34 3.40 6.91
N ALA A 94 4.57 3.17 6.45
CA ALA A 94 5.58 4.23 6.37
C ALA A 94 5.16 5.32 5.38
N GLY A 95 4.64 4.95 4.18
CA GLY A 95 4.09 5.89 3.20
C GLY A 95 2.92 6.73 3.75
N MET A 96 2.02 6.09 4.52
CA MET A 96 0.92 6.80 5.19
C MET A 96 1.40 7.84 6.21
N ARG A 97 2.44 7.51 6.99
CA ARG A 97 3.05 8.47 7.92
C ARG A 97 3.72 9.64 7.18
N ASP A 98 4.31 9.37 6.03
CA ASP A 98 4.95 10.37 5.16
C ASP A 98 3.92 11.27 4.46
N ALA A 99 2.64 10.86 4.37
CA ALA A 99 1.55 11.70 3.87
C ALA A 99 1.35 12.97 4.72
N GLY A 100 1.80 12.98 5.96
CA GLY A 100 1.76 14.13 6.86
C GLY A 100 0.40 14.34 7.53
N VAL A 101 0.13 15.59 7.92
CA VAL A 101 -1.12 15.98 8.60
C VAL A 101 -1.93 16.86 7.65
N PRO A 102 -3.20 16.55 7.36
CA PRO A 102 -4.02 17.39 6.49
C PRO A 102 -4.37 18.73 7.15
N ASP A 103 -4.34 19.81 6.38
CA ASP A 103 -4.75 21.16 6.82
C ASP A 103 -6.28 21.29 6.83
N VAL A 104 -6.90 20.57 7.75
CA VAL A 104 -8.35 20.56 8.00
C VAL A 104 -8.63 20.59 9.50
N GLU A 105 -9.89 20.82 9.90
CA GLU A 105 -10.28 20.70 11.31
C GLU A 105 -10.02 19.25 11.79
N ASP A 106 -9.40 19.10 12.96
CA ASP A 106 -9.02 17.80 13.56
C ASP A 106 -8.05 16.95 12.70
N GLY A 107 -7.29 17.58 11.78
CA GLY A 107 -6.40 16.88 10.84
C GLY A 107 -5.36 15.98 11.51
N GLU A 108 -4.82 16.38 12.67
CA GLU A 108 -3.88 15.55 13.44
C GLU A 108 -4.56 14.26 13.96
N GLU A 109 -5.77 14.37 14.54
CA GLU A 109 -6.53 13.22 15.03
C GLU A 109 -6.92 12.27 13.87
N ILE A 110 -7.27 12.83 12.71
CA ILE A 110 -7.57 12.06 11.50
C ILE A 110 -6.33 11.28 11.04
N ALA A 111 -5.19 11.94 10.93
CA ALA A 111 -3.93 11.30 10.50
C ALA A 111 -3.50 10.19 11.48
N GLU A 112 -3.55 10.47 12.78
CA GLU A 112 -3.23 9.48 13.83
C GLU A 112 -4.19 8.28 13.79
N THR A 113 -5.49 8.51 13.61
CA THR A 113 -6.50 7.45 13.53
C THR A 113 -6.22 6.54 12.34
N LEU A 114 -5.93 7.12 11.18
CA LEU A 114 -5.68 6.35 9.96
C LEU A 114 -4.39 5.51 10.05
N VAL A 115 -3.32 6.09 10.59
CA VAL A 115 -2.07 5.36 10.88
C VAL A 115 -2.34 4.23 11.88
N GLY A 116 -3.10 4.48 12.94
CA GLY A 116 -3.47 3.48 13.95
C GLY A 116 -4.22 2.29 13.37
N VAL A 117 -5.12 2.53 12.41
CA VAL A 117 -5.84 1.47 11.69
C VAL A 117 -4.89 0.52 10.95
N PHE A 118 -3.85 1.04 10.30
CA PHE A 118 -2.84 0.21 9.62
C PHE A 118 -1.89 -0.48 10.60
N GLU A 119 -1.55 0.15 11.72
CA GLU A 119 -0.80 -0.50 12.81
C GLU A 119 -1.56 -1.70 13.39
N ASP A 120 -2.86 -1.56 13.59
CA ASP A 120 -3.73 -2.65 14.03
C ASP A 120 -3.80 -3.77 13.00
N ALA A 121 -3.89 -3.44 11.69
CA ALA A 121 -3.84 -4.43 10.62
C ALA A 121 -2.51 -5.21 10.64
N GLY A 122 -1.38 -4.52 10.74
CA GLY A 122 -0.06 -5.15 10.87
C GLY A 122 0.03 -6.08 12.08
N THR A 123 -0.51 -5.67 13.22
CA THR A 123 -0.56 -6.49 14.45
C THR A 123 -1.38 -7.78 14.25
N ILE A 124 -2.53 -7.68 13.57
CA ILE A 124 -3.38 -8.84 13.26
C ILE A 124 -2.65 -9.81 12.34
N LEU A 125 -2.01 -9.30 11.29
CA LEU A 125 -1.27 -10.11 10.31
C LEU A 125 -0.05 -10.79 10.95
N ALA A 126 0.70 -10.08 11.78
CA ALA A 126 1.82 -10.66 12.54
C ALA A 126 1.34 -11.77 13.49
N GLY A 127 0.23 -11.56 14.20
CA GLY A 127 -0.38 -12.60 15.03
C GLY A 127 -0.89 -13.80 14.23
N ALA A 128 -1.38 -13.57 13.00
CA ALA A 128 -1.75 -14.66 12.10
C ALA A 128 -0.51 -15.44 11.64
N ARG A 129 0.60 -14.76 11.36
CA ARG A 129 1.88 -15.39 11.01
C ARG A 129 2.39 -16.33 12.10
N GLU A 130 2.35 -15.93 13.36
CA GLU A 130 2.72 -16.79 14.49
C GLU A 130 1.84 -18.05 14.56
N ARG A 131 0.54 -17.91 14.32
CA ARG A 131 -0.42 -19.03 14.36
C ARG A 131 -0.25 -20.02 13.21
N VAL A 132 0.30 -19.61 12.06
CA VAL A 132 0.62 -20.54 10.97
C VAL A 132 1.64 -21.59 11.41
N ASP A 133 2.63 -21.24 12.21
CA ASP A 133 3.63 -22.18 12.71
C ASP A 133 3.02 -23.28 13.63
N GLU A 134 1.84 -23.04 14.20
CA GLU A 134 1.11 -23.95 15.06
C GLU A 134 0.16 -24.89 14.28
N LEU A 135 0.02 -24.73 12.95
CA LEU A 135 -0.87 -25.57 12.14
C LEU A 135 -0.43 -27.05 12.22
N PRO A 136 -1.37 -27.97 12.51
CA PRO A 136 -1.05 -29.41 12.61
C PRO A 136 -0.69 -29.97 11.23
N THR A 137 0.47 -30.60 11.10
CA THR A 137 0.95 -31.17 9.82
C THR A 137 0.89 -32.71 9.77
N ASP A 138 0.36 -33.35 10.80
CA ASP A 138 0.20 -34.80 10.90
C ASP A 138 -1.19 -35.31 10.48
N ASP A 139 -2.19 -34.42 10.35
CA ASP A 139 -3.56 -34.72 9.96
C ASP A 139 -4.12 -33.68 8.99
N ALA A 140 -4.46 -34.10 7.78
CA ALA A 140 -4.91 -33.19 6.72
C ALA A 140 -6.25 -32.50 7.04
N ALA A 141 -7.17 -33.19 7.73
CA ALA A 141 -8.46 -32.59 8.09
C ALA A 141 -8.29 -31.55 9.20
N ALA A 142 -7.42 -31.83 10.18
CA ALA A 142 -7.08 -30.86 11.23
C ALA A 142 -6.34 -29.64 10.67
N PHE A 143 -5.40 -29.84 9.73
CA PHE A 143 -4.71 -28.74 9.03
C PHE A 143 -5.70 -27.84 8.31
N GLN A 144 -6.58 -28.42 7.49
CA GLN A 144 -7.55 -27.65 6.72
C GLN A 144 -8.48 -26.84 7.64
N ALA A 145 -9.02 -27.46 8.68
CA ALA A 145 -9.91 -26.78 9.63
C ALA A 145 -9.21 -25.60 10.34
N ALA A 146 -7.96 -25.79 10.77
CA ALA A 146 -7.18 -24.76 11.45
C ALA A 146 -6.79 -23.61 10.49
N ALA A 147 -6.45 -23.91 9.23
CA ALA A 147 -6.16 -22.92 8.21
C ALA A 147 -7.41 -22.08 7.83
N GLU A 148 -8.58 -22.73 7.71
CA GLU A 148 -9.86 -22.04 7.47
C GLU A 148 -10.24 -21.12 8.64
N GLU A 149 -10.05 -21.57 9.89
CA GLU A 149 -10.30 -20.76 11.09
C GLU A 149 -9.37 -19.55 11.13
N LEU A 150 -8.09 -19.75 10.81
CA LEU A 150 -7.10 -18.68 10.74
C LEU A 150 -7.49 -17.62 9.69
N GLY A 151 -7.81 -18.05 8.46
CA GLY A 151 -8.22 -17.17 7.38
C GLY A 151 -9.48 -16.38 7.71
N THR A 152 -10.50 -17.04 8.27
CA THR A 152 -11.74 -16.38 8.71
C THR A 152 -11.47 -15.36 9.83
N GLY A 153 -10.58 -15.68 10.76
CA GLY A 153 -10.19 -14.79 11.85
C GLY A 153 -9.51 -13.52 11.32
N VAL A 154 -8.58 -13.66 10.39
CA VAL A 154 -7.90 -12.52 9.73
C VAL A 154 -8.91 -11.66 8.96
N GLN A 155 -9.75 -12.27 8.14
CA GLN A 155 -10.77 -11.54 7.38
C GLN A 155 -11.70 -10.74 8.29
N THR A 156 -12.24 -11.35 9.34
CA THR A 156 -13.14 -10.68 10.29
C THR A 156 -12.45 -9.51 10.99
N ALA A 157 -11.18 -9.66 11.34
CA ALA A 157 -10.41 -8.61 11.98
C ALA A 157 -10.15 -7.43 11.03
N LEU A 158 -9.80 -7.71 9.77
CA LEU A 158 -9.58 -6.68 8.75
C LEU A 158 -10.88 -5.95 8.37
N GLU A 159 -12.02 -6.64 8.31
CA GLU A 159 -13.34 -6.02 8.10
C GLU A 159 -13.70 -5.06 9.25
N GLY A 160 -13.32 -5.41 10.49
CA GLY A 160 -13.49 -4.55 11.66
C GLY A 160 -12.71 -3.24 11.52
N ILE A 161 -11.49 -3.31 11.01
CA ILE A 161 -10.64 -2.15 10.73
C ILE A 161 -11.28 -1.25 9.66
N GLY A 162 -11.71 -1.81 8.53
CA GLY A 162 -12.33 -1.04 7.44
C GLY A 162 -13.53 -0.22 7.89
N SER A 163 -14.29 -0.69 8.90
CA SER A 163 -15.41 0.05 9.46
C SER A 163 -15.01 1.26 10.33
N SER A 164 -13.80 1.26 10.86
CA SER A 164 -13.27 2.36 11.68
C SER A 164 -12.88 3.57 10.83
N VAL A 165 -12.50 3.36 9.56
CA VAL A 165 -12.12 4.43 8.62
C VAL A 165 -13.34 5.24 8.15
N THR A 166 -14.54 4.67 8.14
CA THR A 166 -15.77 5.33 7.66
C THR A 166 -16.29 6.47 8.58
N GLY A 167 -15.67 6.67 9.75
CA GLY A 167 -16.01 7.71 10.72
C GLY A 167 -15.18 8.99 10.61
N LEU A 168 -14.31 9.12 9.61
CA LEU A 168 -13.47 10.30 9.43
C LEU A 168 -14.19 11.36 8.61
N ASP A 169 -15.17 12.03 9.22
CA ASP A 169 -16.08 13.00 8.59
C ASP A 169 -15.45 14.41 8.49
N SER A 170 -14.44 14.60 7.66
CA SER A 170 -14.03 15.95 7.21
C SER A 170 -14.66 16.23 5.84
N PRO A 171 -15.53 17.24 5.70
CA PRO A 171 -16.11 17.61 4.40
C PRO A 171 -15.06 17.93 3.33
N GLU A 172 -13.92 18.50 3.72
CA GLU A 172 -12.81 18.83 2.84
C GLU A 172 -12.12 17.58 2.31
N LEU A 173 -11.90 16.58 3.17
CA LEU A 173 -11.29 15.30 2.77
C LEU A 173 -12.25 14.47 1.91
N VAL A 174 -13.55 14.47 2.25
CA VAL A 174 -14.57 13.79 1.43
C VAL A 174 -14.63 14.41 0.03
N ALA A 175 -14.64 15.74 -0.10
CA ALA A 175 -14.64 16.40 -1.39
C ALA A 175 -13.36 16.10 -2.19
N ALA A 176 -12.20 16.08 -1.52
CA ALA A 176 -10.93 15.72 -2.15
C ALA A 176 -10.94 14.26 -2.66
N ALA A 177 -11.53 13.33 -1.88
CA ALA A 177 -11.62 11.93 -2.25
C ALA A 177 -12.55 11.66 -3.45
N GLU A 178 -13.60 12.45 -3.63
CA GLU A 178 -14.50 12.35 -4.79
C GLU A 178 -13.78 12.67 -6.11
N ASP A 179 -12.78 13.56 -6.07
CA ASP A 179 -12.03 14.01 -7.24
C ASP A 179 -10.72 13.20 -7.45
N GLU A 180 -10.32 12.34 -6.50
CA GLU A 180 -9.06 11.58 -6.54
C GLU A 180 -9.26 10.19 -7.20
N PRO A 181 -8.60 9.93 -8.36
CA PRO A 181 -8.76 8.66 -9.08
C PRO A 181 -8.36 7.42 -8.25
N ALA A 182 -7.31 7.51 -7.43
CA ALA A 182 -6.88 6.39 -6.59
C ALA A 182 -7.94 6.01 -5.54
N CYS A 183 -8.70 6.98 -5.01
CA CYS A 183 -9.83 6.70 -4.10
C CYS A 183 -11.03 6.07 -4.82
N ALA A 184 -11.24 6.40 -6.10
CA ALA A 184 -12.33 5.83 -6.90
C ALA A 184 -12.15 4.31 -7.07
N GLU A 185 -10.92 3.82 -7.15
CA GLU A 185 -10.59 2.39 -7.27
C GLU A 185 -10.96 1.61 -5.99
N LEU A 186 -10.94 2.26 -4.83
CA LEU A 186 -11.32 1.65 -3.55
C LEU A 186 -12.84 1.54 -3.35
N SER A 187 -13.64 2.23 -4.18
CA SER A 187 -15.09 2.32 -4.06
C SER A 187 -15.85 1.34 -4.96
N GLY A 188 -15.12 0.51 -5.75
CA GLY A 188 -15.62 -0.39 -6.80
C GLY A 188 -16.26 -1.68 -6.34
#